data_ca0ef5c7589a778dbc7f8c1cb2b77e7d
#
_entry.id   ca0ef5c7589a778dbc7f8c1cb2b77e7d
#
_cell.length_a   1.000
_cell.length_b   1.000
_cell.length_c   1.000
_cell.angle_alpha   90.00
_cell.angle_beta   90.00
_cell.angle_gamma   90.00
#
_symmetry.space_group_name_H-M   'P 1'
#
loop_
_entity.id
_entity.type
_entity.pdbx_description
1 polymer ?
#
loop_
_entity_poly.entity_id
_entity_poly.type
_entity_poly.pdbx_seq_one_letter_code
_entity_poly.pdbx_strand_id
1 'polypeptide(L)'
;MKKNIIAIGMVALAAMAMPSCSDFLDEAPKTALPEDKIYSDTTYIESNMQTLYKNWRSLFTDRYLWEQMVGTDEIQSGALQALKEDGGRRGSLDKYDALLTSELSFVVEQWEKRWPTVGEAAKIINAIGGGNLAPGTKKASLYGEACFIRGGLMMELAMLYGRIPIIDIGRQDQLGYGRQPLADVWAFIINDLKEAAIYCPTQNVPGRATSYAAQMLLGYAYMSAPEETGLRDFGKAAAALKTVVDGPFRLVDYYDLWDYSKSNTAESIMEWQFSCVWPDNNMVQFQIGSRAVQSYFGDGCYMSGYDHAVPTQWAYSDIADGGIWEDGDIRRDESIRYDFTYYGVTPTLDNITWEELGDDHDELLPHIKKYEDFRTDTHSGLGLNNMWYSGKNMPFLRLANAKLLYAECLNETGDTPGAVRQVNDVRRRAWEGSLPADKAWNESMSKDEFRTQVLTERVRELFGERWRKFDLIRTGRFLDYVSARNKWAKRSGTIRAYNVLWPIPLTEINQNDDMSVGDQNEGYR
;
A
#
# COMPACT_ATOMS: atom_id res chain seq x y z
N MET A 1 76.76 38.30 11.38
CA MET A 1 75.65 37.45 11.83
C MET A 1 74.29 38.14 12.02
N LYS A 2 74.20 39.45 12.30
CA LYS A 2 72.92 40.18 12.53
C LYS A 2 72.14 40.52 11.27
N LYS A 3 72.78 40.64 10.09
CA LYS A 3 72.06 40.95 8.81
C LYS A 3 71.34 39.80 8.18
N ASN A 4 71.74 38.53 8.47
CA ASN A 4 71.08 37.34 7.88
C ASN A 4 69.84 36.93 8.63
N ILE A 5 69.69 37.33 9.90
CA ILE A 5 68.52 37.04 10.71
C ILE A 5 67.31 37.90 10.27
N ILE A 6 67.52 39.10 9.87
CA ILE A 6 66.46 40.00 9.39
C ILE A 6 65.92 39.58 8.03
N ALA A 7 66.75 39.02 7.13
CA ALA A 7 66.33 38.53 5.84
C ALA A 7 65.50 37.27 5.94
N ILE A 8 65.80 36.35 6.89
CA ILE A 8 65.02 35.13 7.14
C ILE A 8 63.68 35.48 7.79
N GLY A 9 63.64 36.50 8.68
CA GLY A 9 62.37 36.94 9.29
C GLY A 9 61.40 37.58 8.29
N MET A 10 61.87 38.33 7.29
CA MET A 10 61.02 38.91 6.26
C MET A 10 60.50 37.90 5.25
N VAL A 11 61.26 36.85 4.92
CA VAL A 11 60.80 35.78 4.06
C VAL A 11 59.75 34.91 4.78
N ALA A 12 59.86 34.70 6.08
CA ALA A 12 58.86 33.98 6.86
C ALA A 12 57.54 34.76 7.04
N LEU A 13 57.60 36.13 7.13
CA LEU A 13 56.37 36.93 7.18
C LEU A 13 55.69 37.09 5.81
N ALA A 14 56.43 37.04 4.71
CA ALA A 14 55.84 37.05 3.37
C ALA A 14 55.14 35.75 2.98
N ALA A 15 55.52 34.64 3.59
CA ALA A 15 54.87 33.33 3.39
C ALA A 15 53.53 33.19 4.12
N MET A 16 53.21 34.07 5.08
CA MET A 16 51.91 34.06 5.81
C MET A 16 50.85 34.99 5.22
N ALA A 17 51.14 35.68 4.12
CA ALA A 17 50.20 36.59 3.46
C ALA A 17 49.73 36.10 2.08
N MET A 18 49.73 34.78 1.85
CA MET A 18 49.03 34.23 0.70
C MET A 18 47.54 34.24 1.02
N PRO A 19 46.67 34.87 0.22
CA PRO A 19 45.26 34.73 0.38
C PRO A 19 44.95 33.23 0.19
N SER A 20 44.34 32.61 1.20
CA SER A 20 43.75 31.32 1.08
C SER A 20 42.69 31.42 -0.02
N CYS A 21 42.94 30.82 -1.17
CA CYS A 21 41.90 30.62 -2.17
C CYS A 21 40.91 29.65 -1.59
N SER A 22 39.86 30.14 -0.96
CA SER A 22 38.71 29.34 -0.51
C SER A 22 38.05 28.61 -1.69
N ASP A 23 38.14 29.16 -2.89
CA ASP A 23 37.57 28.59 -4.11
C ASP A 23 38.28 27.34 -4.66
N PHE A 24 39.46 26.99 -4.12
CA PHE A 24 40.20 25.78 -4.57
C PHE A 24 39.72 24.49 -3.88
N LEU A 25 38.90 24.61 -2.82
CA LEU A 25 38.34 23.45 -2.08
C LEU A 25 36.86 23.23 -2.39
N ASP A 26 36.22 24.06 -3.17
CA ASP A 26 34.90 23.80 -3.70
C ASP A 26 35.02 22.83 -4.89
N GLU A 27 35.13 21.53 -4.57
CA GLU A 27 34.93 20.46 -5.56
C GLU A 27 33.46 20.47 -5.99
N ALA A 28 33.13 21.25 -7.01
CA ALA A 28 31.90 21.05 -7.74
C ALA A 28 31.99 19.66 -8.41
N PRO A 29 31.18 18.66 -8.03
CA PRO A 29 31.24 17.35 -8.64
C PRO A 29 30.97 17.47 -10.14
N LYS A 30 31.96 17.17 -10.97
CA LYS A 30 31.88 17.28 -12.45
C LYS A 30 30.87 16.31 -13.08
N THR A 31 30.29 15.40 -12.29
CA THR A 31 29.39 14.32 -12.72
C THR A 31 28.01 14.37 -12.08
N ALA A 32 27.76 15.22 -11.10
CA ALA A 32 26.44 15.41 -10.50
C ALA A 32 25.94 16.84 -10.81
N LEU A 33 24.68 16.94 -11.22
CA LEU A 33 24.02 18.24 -11.34
C LEU A 33 23.84 18.84 -9.94
N PRO A 34 24.14 20.13 -9.74
CA PRO A 34 23.84 20.83 -8.49
C PRO A 34 22.34 20.70 -8.15
N GLU A 35 22.02 20.56 -6.88
CA GLU A 35 20.66 20.33 -6.40
C GLU A 35 19.69 21.46 -6.82
N ASP A 36 20.16 22.70 -6.80
CA ASP A 36 19.42 23.89 -7.27
C ASP A 36 19.02 23.81 -8.75
N LYS A 37 19.81 23.13 -9.60
CA LYS A 37 19.49 22.91 -11.02
C LYS A 37 18.50 21.75 -11.21
N ILE A 38 18.57 20.71 -10.40
CA ILE A 38 17.64 19.56 -10.48
C ILE A 38 16.20 20.03 -10.27
N TYR A 39 15.96 20.92 -9.32
CA TYR A 39 14.63 21.40 -8.98
C TYR A 39 14.20 22.69 -9.68
N SER A 40 15.08 23.33 -10.46
CA SER A 40 14.73 24.54 -11.23
C SER A 40 14.12 24.24 -12.60
N ASP A 41 14.39 23.06 -13.18
CA ASP A 41 13.92 22.66 -14.50
C ASP A 41 12.83 21.57 -14.40
N THR A 42 11.67 21.82 -14.98
CA THR A 42 10.56 20.88 -15.01
C THR A 42 10.89 19.55 -15.67
N THR A 43 11.91 19.50 -16.55
CA THR A 43 12.38 18.25 -17.18
C THR A 43 13.04 17.33 -16.16
N TYR A 44 13.88 17.88 -15.29
CA TYR A 44 14.50 17.11 -14.21
C TYR A 44 13.48 16.67 -13.16
N ILE A 45 12.57 17.59 -12.78
CA ILE A 45 11.47 17.23 -11.86
C ILE A 45 10.63 16.09 -12.45
N GLU A 46 10.33 16.12 -13.75
CA GLU A 46 9.58 15.04 -14.43
C GLU A 46 10.30 13.69 -14.34
N SER A 47 11.62 13.67 -14.53
CA SER A 47 12.43 12.46 -14.41
C SER A 47 12.43 11.93 -12.97
N ASN A 48 12.57 12.81 -11.98
CA ASN A 48 12.47 12.44 -10.57
C ASN A 48 11.08 11.90 -10.23
N MET A 49 10.03 12.50 -10.77
CA MET A 49 8.66 12.05 -10.56
C MET A 49 8.43 10.59 -10.98
N GLN A 50 9.02 10.16 -12.11
CA GLN A 50 8.98 8.77 -12.53
C GLN A 50 9.62 7.84 -11.48
N THR A 51 10.72 8.26 -10.87
CA THR A 51 11.40 7.52 -9.80
C THR A 51 10.52 7.44 -8.54
N LEU A 52 9.82 8.50 -8.17
CA LEU A 52 8.91 8.49 -7.02
C LEU A 52 7.75 7.50 -7.21
N TYR A 53 7.12 7.48 -8.39
CA TYR A 53 6.09 6.50 -8.71
C TYR A 53 6.64 5.07 -8.71
N LYS A 54 7.84 4.85 -9.25
CA LYS A 54 8.50 3.54 -9.23
C LYS A 54 8.78 3.07 -7.80
N ASN A 55 9.25 3.95 -6.93
CA ASN A 55 9.52 3.65 -5.54
C ASN A 55 8.22 3.29 -4.79
N TRP A 56 7.14 4.07 -4.96
CA TRP A 56 5.86 3.73 -4.35
C TRP A 56 5.28 2.42 -4.90
N ARG A 57 5.31 2.23 -6.23
CA ARG A 57 4.93 0.97 -6.87
C ARG A 57 5.68 -0.24 -6.30
N SER A 58 6.96 -0.08 -5.93
CA SER A 58 7.75 -1.18 -5.38
C SER A 58 7.17 -1.76 -4.08
N LEU A 59 6.32 -1.01 -3.37
CA LEU A 59 5.59 -1.48 -2.20
C LEU A 59 4.38 -2.38 -2.55
N PHE A 60 4.07 -2.53 -3.84
CA PHE A 60 2.99 -3.36 -4.36
C PHE A 60 3.48 -4.60 -5.11
N THR A 61 4.74 -4.93 -4.97
CA THR A 61 5.33 -6.15 -5.50
C THR A 61 6.19 -6.83 -4.46
N ASP A 62 6.68 -8.05 -4.76
CA ASP A 62 7.50 -8.83 -3.86
C ASP A 62 6.85 -9.00 -2.48
N ARG A 63 7.66 -9.08 -1.42
CA ARG A 63 7.18 -9.25 -0.04
C ARG A 63 6.43 -8.03 0.50
N TYR A 64 6.73 -6.83 0.04
CA TYR A 64 6.17 -5.61 0.58
C TYR A 64 4.64 -5.52 0.50
N LEU A 65 4.02 -6.16 -0.49
CA LEU A 65 2.57 -6.21 -0.59
C LEU A 65 1.97 -7.16 0.45
N TRP A 66 2.41 -8.43 0.48
CA TRP A 66 1.79 -9.41 1.35
C TRP A 66 2.03 -9.13 2.84
N GLU A 67 3.17 -8.51 3.21
CA GLU A 67 3.42 -8.06 4.58
C GLU A 67 2.35 -7.10 5.12
N GLN A 68 1.73 -6.32 4.23
CA GLN A 68 0.63 -5.42 4.60
C GLN A 68 -0.74 -6.12 4.57
N MET A 69 -0.85 -7.25 3.91
CA MET A 69 -2.11 -8.01 3.82
C MET A 69 -2.30 -8.95 5.00
N VAL A 70 -1.22 -9.60 5.48
CA VAL A 70 -1.28 -10.54 6.61
C VAL A 70 -1.60 -9.83 7.94
N GLY A 71 -1.92 -10.61 8.95
CA GLY A 71 -2.33 -10.08 10.26
C GLY A 71 -3.73 -9.45 10.20
N THR A 72 -4.60 -9.94 9.35
CA THR A 72 -5.99 -9.50 9.25
C THR A 72 -6.94 -10.68 9.39
N ASP A 73 -8.22 -10.42 9.38
CA ASP A 73 -9.26 -11.47 9.33
C ASP A 73 -9.50 -11.96 7.89
N GLU A 74 -8.87 -11.33 6.90
CA GLU A 74 -8.96 -11.69 5.49
C GLU A 74 -7.79 -12.59 5.06
N ILE A 75 -6.57 -12.14 5.31
CA ILE A 75 -5.32 -12.79 4.89
C ILE A 75 -4.43 -13.03 6.10
N GLN A 76 -3.81 -14.19 6.14
CA GLN A 76 -2.87 -14.62 7.17
C GLN A 76 -1.61 -15.21 6.55
N SER A 77 -0.53 -15.31 7.33
CA SER A 77 0.69 -16.00 6.91
C SER A 77 0.43 -17.49 6.68
N GLY A 78 1.06 -18.04 5.66
CA GLY A 78 1.09 -19.49 5.48
C GLY A 78 1.82 -20.20 6.63
N ALA A 79 1.53 -21.48 6.83
CA ALA A 79 2.05 -22.26 7.97
C ALA A 79 3.59 -22.31 8.01
N LEU A 80 4.24 -22.43 6.87
CA LEU A 80 5.70 -22.41 6.81
C LEU A 80 6.26 -21.09 7.36
N GLN A 81 5.67 -19.97 6.96
CA GLN A 81 6.06 -18.63 7.40
C GLN A 81 5.78 -18.43 8.88
N ALA A 82 4.59 -18.87 9.32
CA ALA A 82 4.15 -18.68 10.69
C ALA A 82 4.96 -19.49 11.72
N LEU A 83 5.45 -20.68 11.35
CA LEU A 83 6.01 -21.64 12.29
C LEU A 83 7.51 -21.90 12.14
N LYS A 84 8.06 -21.84 10.92
CA LYS A 84 9.40 -22.35 10.63
C LYS A 84 10.36 -21.31 10.07
N GLU A 85 9.92 -20.51 9.11
CA GLU A 85 10.78 -19.55 8.44
C GLU A 85 11.29 -18.48 9.42
N ASP A 86 12.60 -18.25 9.38
CA ASP A 86 13.28 -17.31 10.28
C ASP A 86 12.91 -17.53 11.77
N GLY A 87 12.85 -18.81 12.20
CA GLY A 87 12.45 -19.17 13.56
C GLY A 87 11.01 -18.77 13.92
N GLY A 88 10.13 -18.65 12.95
CA GLY A 88 8.74 -18.22 13.12
C GLY A 88 8.55 -16.71 13.27
N ARG A 89 9.62 -15.91 13.07
CA ARG A 89 9.55 -14.43 13.15
C ARG A 89 8.61 -13.84 12.11
N ARG A 90 8.58 -14.40 10.89
CA ARG A 90 7.71 -13.94 9.82
C ARG A 90 6.22 -14.00 10.19
N GLY A 91 5.82 -15.03 10.93
CA GLY A 91 4.45 -15.17 11.40
C GLY A 91 4.06 -14.25 12.56
N SER A 92 4.98 -13.45 13.12
CA SER A 92 4.67 -12.55 14.23
C SER A 92 3.71 -11.41 13.84
N LEU A 93 3.62 -11.08 12.54
CA LEU A 93 2.62 -10.14 12.02
C LEU A 93 1.17 -10.66 12.19
N ASP A 94 0.99 -11.96 12.32
CA ASP A 94 -0.30 -12.61 12.58
C ASP A 94 -0.44 -13.07 14.02
N LYS A 95 0.64 -13.62 14.59
CA LYS A 95 0.62 -14.12 15.97
C LYS A 95 0.57 -13.00 17.01
N TYR A 96 1.08 -11.83 16.67
CA TYR A 96 1.20 -10.70 17.60
C TYR A 96 1.91 -11.07 18.89
N ASP A 97 2.88 -11.97 18.77
CA ASP A 97 3.68 -12.50 19.89
C ASP A 97 4.92 -11.63 20.18
N ALA A 98 5.75 -12.09 21.13
CA ALA A 98 6.96 -11.37 21.54
C ALA A 98 8.01 -11.20 20.42
N LEU A 99 7.85 -11.84 19.25
CA LEU A 99 8.72 -11.67 18.10
C LEU A 99 8.33 -10.47 17.23
N LEU A 100 7.15 -9.87 17.44
CA LEU A 100 6.76 -8.61 16.81
C LEU A 100 7.47 -7.45 17.51
N THR A 101 8.72 -7.24 17.13
CA THR A 101 9.61 -6.24 17.75
C THR A 101 9.93 -5.09 16.80
N SER A 102 10.50 -4.02 17.34
CA SER A 102 11.02 -2.86 16.59
C SER A 102 12.22 -3.18 15.70
N GLU A 103 12.77 -4.38 15.76
CA GLU A 103 13.87 -4.88 14.94
C GLU A 103 13.40 -5.90 13.90
N LEU A 104 12.10 -6.20 13.83
CA LEU A 104 11.56 -7.10 12.84
C LEU A 104 11.71 -6.47 11.45
N SER A 105 12.42 -7.14 10.54
CA SER A 105 12.76 -6.60 9.21
C SER A 105 11.52 -6.10 8.44
N PHE A 106 10.40 -6.79 8.51
CA PHE A 106 9.15 -6.41 7.85
C PHE A 106 8.61 -5.08 8.34
N VAL A 107 8.65 -4.84 9.64
CA VAL A 107 8.23 -3.57 10.24
C VAL A 107 9.20 -2.45 9.85
N VAL A 108 10.52 -2.73 9.95
CA VAL A 108 11.58 -1.76 9.63
C VAL A 108 11.52 -1.36 8.16
N GLU A 109 11.44 -2.30 7.25
CA GLU A 109 11.44 -2.03 5.81
C GLU A 109 10.20 -1.28 5.34
N GLN A 110 9.03 -1.55 5.92
CA GLN A 110 7.82 -0.78 5.60
C GLN A 110 7.94 0.69 6.01
N TRP A 111 8.72 1.01 7.03
CA TRP A 111 9.08 2.37 7.42
C TRP A 111 10.14 2.95 6.47
N GLU A 112 11.29 2.31 6.38
CA GLU A 112 12.47 2.82 5.66
C GLU A 112 12.23 3.04 4.16
N LYS A 113 11.43 2.20 3.52
CA LYS A 113 11.14 2.29 2.07
C LYS A 113 10.30 3.52 1.69
N ARG A 114 9.55 4.10 2.61
CA ARG A 114 8.66 5.23 2.32
C ARG A 114 9.34 6.58 2.47
N TRP A 115 10.20 6.74 3.47
CA TRP A 115 10.79 8.04 3.82
C TRP A 115 11.63 8.68 2.72
N PRO A 116 12.48 7.98 1.97
CA PRO A 116 13.23 8.60 0.87
C PRO A 116 12.31 9.23 -0.18
N THR A 117 11.19 8.56 -0.49
CA THR A 117 10.20 9.07 -1.45
C THR A 117 9.41 10.26 -0.88
N VAL A 118 9.05 10.23 0.40
CA VAL A 118 8.43 11.36 1.11
C VAL A 118 9.35 12.58 1.10
N GLY A 119 10.62 12.40 1.44
CA GLY A 119 11.62 13.48 1.44
C GLY A 119 11.85 14.10 0.06
N GLU A 120 11.95 13.25 -0.96
CA GLU A 120 12.15 13.74 -2.34
C GLU A 120 10.91 14.47 -2.87
N ALA A 121 9.70 13.96 -2.58
CA ALA A 121 8.46 14.66 -2.92
C ALA A 121 8.38 16.03 -2.21
N ALA A 122 8.82 16.09 -0.95
CA ALA A 122 8.86 17.33 -0.19
C ALA A 122 9.81 18.37 -0.83
N LYS A 123 10.98 17.96 -1.33
CA LYS A 123 11.91 18.83 -2.06
C LYS A 123 11.29 19.40 -3.33
N ILE A 124 10.59 18.56 -4.11
CA ILE A 124 9.89 19.00 -5.32
C ILE A 124 8.79 20.01 -4.97
N ILE A 125 7.98 19.75 -3.94
CA ILE A 125 6.92 20.65 -3.48
C ILE A 125 7.50 22.01 -3.08
N ASN A 126 8.60 22.01 -2.30
CA ASN A 126 9.26 23.23 -1.85
C ASN A 126 9.86 24.03 -3.04
N ALA A 127 10.54 23.37 -3.95
CA ALA A 127 11.17 24.01 -5.11
C ALA A 127 10.16 24.61 -6.10
N ILE A 128 9.03 23.95 -6.30
CA ILE A 128 7.97 24.48 -7.15
C ILE A 128 7.26 25.65 -6.45
N GLY A 129 7.07 25.58 -5.14
CA GLY A 129 6.32 26.55 -4.34
C GLY A 129 4.82 26.48 -4.63
N GLY A 130 4.02 26.22 -3.59
CA GLY A 130 2.55 26.26 -3.69
C GLY A 130 2.00 27.69 -3.74
N GLY A 131 0.69 27.81 -3.79
CA GLY A 131 -0.02 29.05 -3.47
C GLY A 131 -0.38 29.98 -4.63
N ASN A 132 0.35 29.97 -5.76
CA ASN A 132 0.01 30.80 -6.93
C ASN A 132 0.22 30.07 -8.27
N LEU A 133 0.08 28.75 -8.26
CA LEU A 133 0.22 27.95 -9.48
C LEU A 133 -1.06 28.06 -10.33
N ALA A 134 -0.92 28.24 -11.62
CA ALA A 134 -2.05 28.17 -12.54
C ALA A 134 -2.40 26.69 -12.79
N PRO A 135 -3.59 26.20 -12.39
CA PRO A 135 -4.01 24.84 -12.68
C PRO A 135 -3.94 24.53 -14.18
N GLY A 136 -3.60 23.28 -14.51
CA GLY A 136 -3.44 22.82 -15.91
C GLY A 136 -2.07 23.09 -16.52
N THR A 137 -1.17 23.81 -15.83
CA THR A 137 0.23 23.94 -16.28
C THR A 137 1.06 22.72 -15.87
N LYS A 138 2.13 22.42 -16.61
CA LYS A 138 3.05 21.32 -16.29
C LYS A 138 3.60 21.44 -14.86
N LYS A 139 3.96 22.65 -14.46
CA LYS A 139 4.50 22.92 -13.12
C LYS A 139 3.47 22.63 -12.03
N ALA A 140 2.21 23.03 -12.22
CA ALA A 140 1.12 22.73 -11.30
C ALA A 140 0.83 21.22 -11.22
N SER A 141 0.84 20.53 -12.36
CA SER A 141 0.65 19.08 -12.38
C SER A 141 1.72 18.34 -11.57
N LEU A 142 3.00 18.68 -11.76
CA LEU A 142 4.12 18.10 -11.02
C LEU A 142 4.03 18.36 -9.51
N TYR A 143 3.62 19.58 -9.14
CA TYR A 143 3.34 19.93 -7.74
C TYR A 143 2.22 19.06 -7.15
N GLY A 144 1.08 18.98 -7.84
CA GLY A 144 -0.05 18.17 -7.40
C GLY A 144 0.30 16.69 -7.26
N GLU A 145 1.06 16.15 -8.20
CA GLU A 145 1.52 14.75 -8.13
C GLU A 145 2.50 14.50 -6.98
N ALA A 146 3.40 15.45 -6.69
CA ALA A 146 4.29 15.35 -5.53
C ALA A 146 3.50 15.39 -4.22
N CYS A 147 2.47 16.25 -4.12
CA CYS A 147 1.55 16.29 -2.99
C CYS A 147 0.76 14.97 -2.85
N PHE A 148 0.30 14.38 -3.97
CA PHE A 148 -0.37 13.08 -3.97
C PHE A 148 0.51 11.97 -3.41
N ILE A 149 1.76 11.89 -3.86
CA ILE A 149 2.71 10.87 -3.42
C ILE A 149 3.05 11.06 -1.94
N ARG A 150 3.38 12.27 -1.50
CA ARG A 150 3.72 12.56 -0.11
C ARG A 150 2.54 12.29 0.81
N GLY A 151 1.38 12.85 0.50
CA GLY A 151 0.16 12.66 1.29
C GLY A 151 -0.27 11.20 1.37
N GLY A 152 -0.21 10.44 0.26
CA GLY A 152 -0.55 9.02 0.23
C GLY A 152 0.41 8.16 1.06
N LEU A 153 1.72 8.35 0.93
CA LEU A 153 2.72 7.60 1.70
C LEU A 153 2.69 7.96 3.19
N MET A 154 2.50 9.23 3.54
CA MET A 154 2.37 9.65 4.94
C MET A 154 1.07 9.12 5.57
N MET A 155 -0.02 9.01 4.79
CA MET A 155 -1.26 8.36 5.27
C MET A 155 -1.02 6.88 5.60
N GLU A 156 -0.33 6.12 4.74
CA GLU A 156 0.03 4.74 5.01
C GLU A 156 0.91 4.62 6.27
N LEU A 157 1.93 5.46 6.40
CA LEU A 157 2.79 5.51 7.60
C LEU A 157 1.99 5.84 8.86
N ALA A 158 1.12 6.84 8.82
CA ALA A 158 0.30 7.22 9.98
C ALA A 158 -0.67 6.12 10.38
N MET A 159 -1.24 5.39 9.43
CA MET A 159 -2.14 4.26 9.73
C MET A 159 -1.39 3.06 10.32
N LEU A 160 -0.14 2.81 9.92
CA LEU A 160 0.65 1.69 10.42
C LEU A 160 1.37 2.01 11.75
N TYR A 161 1.87 3.24 11.92
CA TYR A 161 2.76 3.61 13.03
C TYR A 161 2.20 4.71 13.95
N GLY A 162 1.05 5.28 13.61
CA GLY A 162 0.43 6.35 14.40
C GLY A 162 1.13 7.70 14.20
N ARG A 163 1.65 8.29 15.29
CA ARG A 163 2.42 9.52 15.22
C ARG A 163 3.70 9.29 14.41
N ILE A 164 3.98 10.19 13.48
CA ILE A 164 5.16 10.13 12.60
C ILE A 164 5.80 11.53 12.50
N PRO A 165 7.06 11.63 12.05
CA PRO A 165 7.68 12.91 11.70
C PRO A 165 6.93 13.63 10.58
N ILE A 166 7.00 14.97 10.59
CA ILE A 166 6.70 15.82 9.44
C ILE A 166 8.01 16.47 9.02
N ILE A 167 8.49 16.17 7.81
CA ILE A 167 9.77 16.66 7.34
C ILE A 167 9.65 18.12 6.91
N ASP A 168 10.35 19.01 7.58
CA ASP A 168 10.52 20.42 7.21
C ASP A 168 11.84 20.61 6.47
N ILE A 169 11.77 20.83 5.16
CA ILE A 169 12.95 21.00 4.29
C ILE A 169 13.73 22.28 4.59
N GLY A 170 13.11 23.26 5.25
CA GLY A 170 13.81 24.46 5.71
C GLY A 170 14.87 24.20 6.80
N ARG A 171 14.89 22.99 7.37
CA ARG A 171 15.77 22.56 8.47
C ARG A 171 16.78 21.49 8.03
N GLN A 172 17.43 21.70 6.90
CA GLN A 172 18.37 20.72 6.30
C GLN A 172 19.60 20.39 7.16
N ASP A 173 19.90 21.20 8.17
CA ASP A 173 20.97 21.00 9.14
C ASP A 173 20.60 20.09 10.32
N GLN A 174 19.35 19.63 10.40
CA GLN A 174 18.90 18.72 11.44
C GLN A 174 19.05 17.24 11.04
N LEU A 175 19.63 16.48 11.95
CA LEU A 175 19.76 15.01 11.82
C LEU A 175 18.55 14.24 12.36
N GLY A 176 17.46 14.92 12.68
CA GLY A 176 16.27 14.28 13.21
C GLY A 176 15.01 15.14 13.13
N TYR A 177 13.88 14.45 13.09
CA TYR A 177 12.54 15.04 13.17
C TYR A 177 11.71 14.22 14.16
N GLY A 178 11.30 14.84 15.26
CA GLY A 178 10.46 14.18 16.25
C GLY A 178 9.08 13.80 15.72
N ARG A 179 8.48 12.79 16.33
CA ARG A 179 7.10 12.36 16.03
C ARG A 179 6.11 13.46 16.41
N GLN A 180 5.34 13.96 15.47
CA GLN A 180 4.40 15.05 15.67
C GLN A 180 3.08 14.59 16.29
N PRO A 181 2.31 15.49 16.91
CA PRO A 181 0.95 15.19 17.34
C PRO A 181 0.11 14.61 16.22
N LEU A 182 -0.74 13.63 16.54
CA LEU A 182 -1.51 12.91 15.52
C LEU A 182 -2.42 13.84 14.71
N ALA A 183 -2.99 14.87 15.35
CA ALA A 183 -3.80 15.87 14.66
C ALA A 183 -3.01 16.65 13.61
N ASP A 184 -1.76 17.02 13.91
CA ASP A 184 -0.90 17.75 12.97
C ASP A 184 -0.51 16.87 11.79
N VAL A 185 -0.20 15.59 12.04
CA VAL A 185 0.09 14.61 10.98
C VAL A 185 -1.09 14.46 10.03
N TRP A 186 -2.30 14.26 10.54
CA TRP A 186 -3.48 14.09 9.70
C TRP A 186 -3.90 15.39 9.01
N ALA A 187 -3.73 16.54 9.65
CA ALA A 187 -3.94 17.84 9.00
C ALA A 187 -2.99 18.03 7.82
N PHE A 188 -1.73 17.65 7.97
CA PHE A 188 -0.73 17.70 6.91
C PHE A 188 -1.08 16.77 5.74
N ILE A 189 -1.45 15.51 6.01
CA ILE A 189 -1.88 14.54 5.00
C ILE A 189 -3.10 15.07 4.21
N ILE A 190 -4.11 15.55 4.93
CA ILE A 190 -5.34 16.09 4.31
C ILE A 190 -5.01 17.31 3.46
N ASN A 191 -4.09 18.17 3.91
CA ASN A 191 -3.68 19.33 3.13
C ASN A 191 -2.98 18.93 1.82
N ASP A 192 -2.03 18.01 1.88
CA ASP A 192 -1.36 17.51 0.67
C ASP A 192 -2.36 16.91 -0.33
N LEU A 193 -3.29 16.10 0.14
CA LEU A 193 -4.30 15.49 -0.73
C LEU A 193 -5.30 16.51 -1.30
N LYS A 194 -5.58 17.63 -0.60
CA LYS A 194 -6.34 18.75 -1.15
C LYS A 194 -5.59 19.45 -2.27
N GLU A 195 -4.32 19.76 -2.04
CA GLU A 195 -3.46 20.37 -3.06
C GLU A 195 -3.37 19.46 -4.29
N ALA A 196 -3.19 18.17 -4.08
CA ALA A 196 -3.20 17.17 -5.15
C ALA A 196 -4.53 17.16 -5.92
N ALA A 197 -5.66 17.24 -5.24
CA ALA A 197 -6.98 17.27 -5.87
C ALA A 197 -7.22 18.52 -6.75
N ILE A 198 -6.56 19.63 -6.41
CA ILE A 198 -6.63 20.90 -7.17
C ILE A 198 -5.67 20.88 -8.37
N TYR A 199 -4.45 20.39 -8.18
CA TYR A 199 -3.37 20.60 -9.14
C TYR A 199 -3.04 19.38 -10.01
N CYS A 200 -3.38 18.15 -9.61
CA CYS A 200 -3.28 17.02 -10.51
C CYS A 200 -4.20 17.20 -11.73
N PRO A 201 -3.76 16.77 -12.92
CA PRO A 201 -4.58 16.85 -14.11
C PRO A 201 -5.77 15.87 -14.02
N THR A 202 -6.85 16.14 -14.73
CA THR A 202 -8.00 15.20 -14.83
C THR A 202 -7.68 13.96 -15.67
N GLN A 203 -6.67 14.04 -16.53
CA GLN A 203 -6.13 12.92 -17.31
C GLN A 203 -4.61 12.93 -17.22
N ASN A 204 -4.01 11.76 -17.10
CA ASN A 204 -2.56 11.59 -17.02
C ASN A 204 -2.15 10.31 -17.76
N VAL A 205 -0.85 10.10 -17.92
CA VAL A 205 -0.34 8.82 -18.43
C VAL A 205 -0.64 7.70 -17.43
N PRO A 206 -0.89 6.47 -17.89
CA PRO A 206 -1.16 5.34 -17.00
C PRO A 206 -0.12 5.21 -15.88
N GLY A 207 -0.59 4.93 -14.68
CA GLY A 207 0.26 4.80 -13.48
C GLY A 207 0.58 6.10 -12.77
N ARG A 208 0.14 7.25 -13.26
CA ARG A 208 0.30 8.56 -12.60
C ARG A 208 -1.03 9.10 -12.08
N ALA A 209 -0.94 9.90 -11.04
CA ALA A 209 -2.11 10.45 -10.37
C ALA A 209 -2.91 11.41 -11.25
N THR A 210 -4.22 11.29 -11.14
CA THR A 210 -5.18 12.27 -11.63
C THR A 210 -5.85 12.98 -10.45
N SER A 211 -6.57 14.07 -10.71
CA SER A 211 -7.39 14.71 -9.68
C SER A 211 -8.42 13.75 -9.08
N TYR A 212 -8.92 12.79 -9.84
CA TYR A 212 -9.82 11.74 -9.33
C TYR A 212 -9.12 10.79 -8.36
N ALA A 213 -7.89 10.39 -8.65
CA ALA A 213 -7.08 9.59 -7.72
C ALA A 213 -6.83 10.35 -6.41
N ALA A 214 -6.52 11.65 -6.50
CA ALA A 214 -6.33 12.52 -5.34
C ALA A 214 -7.64 12.70 -4.55
N GLN A 215 -8.78 12.90 -5.20
CA GLN A 215 -10.08 12.98 -4.54
C GLN A 215 -10.44 11.68 -3.81
N MET A 216 -10.13 10.53 -4.40
CA MET A 216 -10.37 9.24 -3.75
C MET A 216 -9.55 9.09 -2.46
N LEU A 217 -8.24 9.38 -2.50
CA LEU A 217 -7.40 9.33 -1.29
C LEU A 217 -7.78 10.41 -0.27
N LEU A 218 -8.18 11.60 -0.71
CA LEU A 218 -8.69 12.66 0.16
C LEU A 218 -9.95 12.22 0.91
N GLY A 219 -10.90 11.61 0.20
CA GLY A 219 -12.09 11.04 0.81
C GLY A 219 -11.74 9.96 1.83
N TYR A 220 -10.80 9.07 1.48
CA TYR A 220 -10.31 8.03 2.39
C TYR A 220 -9.60 8.62 3.61
N ALA A 221 -8.81 9.69 3.45
CA ALA A 221 -8.13 10.36 4.56
C ALA A 221 -9.15 10.99 5.54
N TYR A 222 -10.17 11.70 5.03
CA TYR A 222 -11.20 12.27 5.90
C TYR A 222 -11.98 11.24 6.72
N MET A 223 -12.29 10.07 6.16
CA MET A 223 -13.01 9.03 6.90
C MET A 223 -12.09 8.18 7.79
N SER A 224 -10.77 8.21 7.57
CA SER A 224 -9.77 7.41 8.29
C SER A 224 -9.06 8.18 9.40
N ALA A 225 -9.10 9.51 9.41
CA ALA A 225 -8.52 10.31 10.48
C ALA A 225 -9.07 9.84 11.84
N PRO A 226 -8.21 9.56 12.85
CA PRO A 226 -8.67 9.14 14.16
C PRO A 226 -9.60 10.18 14.79
N GLU A 227 -10.60 9.74 15.55
CA GLU A 227 -11.60 10.63 16.14
C GLU A 227 -11.00 11.69 17.06
N GLU A 228 -9.99 11.31 17.82
CA GLU A 228 -9.28 12.21 18.73
C GLU A 228 -8.57 13.38 18.04
N THR A 229 -8.37 13.31 16.73
CA THR A 229 -7.79 14.42 15.95
C THR A 229 -8.81 15.53 15.68
N GLY A 230 -10.10 15.24 15.76
CA GLY A 230 -11.19 16.14 15.35
C GLY A 230 -11.29 16.40 13.85
N LEU A 231 -10.53 15.66 13.02
CA LEU A 231 -10.43 15.83 11.57
C LEU A 231 -11.29 14.84 10.77
N ARG A 232 -11.81 13.78 11.42
CA ARG A 232 -12.72 12.84 10.77
C ARG A 232 -13.99 13.56 10.33
N ASP A 233 -14.31 13.45 9.04
CA ASP A 233 -15.44 14.18 8.46
C ASP A 233 -16.04 13.40 7.28
N PHE A 234 -17.11 12.66 7.57
CA PHE A 234 -17.80 11.86 6.54
C PHE A 234 -18.53 12.73 5.50
N GLY A 235 -18.88 13.97 5.81
CA GLY A 235 -19.48 14.89 4.84
C GLY A 235 -18.46 15.34 3.80
N LYS A 236 -17.25 15.73 4.22
CA LYS A 236 -16.16 16.07 3.30
C LYS A 236 -15.67 14.85 2.53
N ALA A 237 -15.60 13.70 3.19
CA ALA A 237 -15.27 12.45 2.52
C ALA A 237 -16.28 12.11 1.42
N ALA A 238 -17.60 12.22 1.72
CA ALA A 238 -18.66 12.01 0.74
C ALA A 238 -18.54 12.95 -0.46
N ALA A 239 -18.25 14.23 -0.23
CA ALA A 239 -18.09 15.21 -1.33
C ALA A 239 -16.91 14.85 -2.25
N ALA A 240 -15.76 14.47 -1.68
CA ALA A 240 -14.59 14.04 -2.45
C ALA A 240 -14.88 12.76 -3.25
N LEU A 241 -15.42 11.73 -2.60
CA LEU A 241 -15.73 10.44 -3.23
C LEU A 241 -16.84 10.55 -4.28
N LYS A 242 -17.83 11.44 -4.07
CA LYS A 242 -18.87 11.72 -5.07
C LYS A 242 -18.27 12.22 -6.39
N THR A 243 -17.26 13.09 -6.32
CA THR A 243 -16.54 13.56 -7.51
C THR A 243 -15.96 12.39 -8.32
N VAL A 244 -15.49 11.35 -7.65
CA VAL A 244 -14.94 10.15 -8.30
C VAL A 244 -16.05 9.27 -8.86
N VAL A 245 -17.11 9.04 -8.07
CA VAL A 245 -18.25 8.18 -8.47
C VAL A 245 -19.01 8.78 -9.66
N ASP A 246 -19.13 10.10 -9.72
CA ASP A 246 -19.73 10.82 -10.84
C ASP A 246 -18.75 11.06 -12.01
N GLY A 247 -17.50 10.60 -11.86
CA GLY A 247 -16.44 10.76 -12.86
C GLY A 247 -16.62 9.87 -14.11
N PRO A 248 -15.62 9.84 -14.99
CA PRO A 248 -15.73 9.13 -16.28
C PRO A 248 -15.61 7.61 -16.16
N PHE A 249 -15.53 7.07 -14.95
CA PHE A 249 -15.31 5.66 -14.68
C PHE A 249 -16.63 4.87 -14.73
N ARG A 250 -16.53 3.56 -15.04
CA ARG A 250 -17.67 2.64 -14.98
C ARG A 250 -17.20 1.27 -14.48
N LEU A 251 -18.06 0.56 -13.78
CA LEU A 251 -17.82 -0.83 -13.43
C LEU A 251 -17.69 -1.66 -14.71
N VAL A 252 -16.70 -2.53 -14.77
CA VAL A 252 -16.48 -3.50 -15.85
C VAL A 252 -16.83 -4.89 -15.35
N ASP A 253 -16.87 -5.88 -16.23
CA ASP A 253 -17.02 -7.26 -15.81
C ASP A 253 -15.88 -7.64 -14.86
N TYR A 254 -16.19 -8.36 -13.79
CA TYR A 254 -15.21 -8.62 -12.73
C TYR A 254 -13.99 -9.40 -13.25
N TYR A 255 -14.20 -10.31 -14.21
CA TYR A 255 -13.14 -11.03 -14.88
C TYR A 255 -12.13 -10.11 -15.58
N ASP A 256 -12.60 -9.01 -16.16
CA ASP A 256 -11.78 -8.06 -16.91
C ASP A 256 -10.76 -7.33 -16.04
N LEU A 257 -11.04 -7.19 -14.73
CA LEU A 257 -10.10 -6.57 -13.77
C LEU A 257 -8.85 -7.41 -13.53
N TRP A 258 -8.98 -8.74 -13.68
CA TRP A 258 -7.93 -9.70 -13.35
C TRP A 258 -7.39 -10.42 -14.58
N ASP A 259 -7.90 -10.10 -15.75
CA ASP A 259 -7.38 -10.57 -17.03
C ASP A 259 -6.08 -9.83 -17.37
N TYR A 260 -4.98 -10.56 -17.44
CA TYR A 260 -3.66 -10.01 -17.75
C TYR A 260 -3.56 -9.35 -19.12
N SER A 261 -4.48 -9.63 -20.05
CA SER A 261 -4.55 -9.00 -21.37
C SER A 261 -5.25 -7.63 -21.34
N LYS A 262 -5.91 -7.30 -20.23
CA LYS A 262 -6.69 -6.07 -20.04
C LYS A 262 -6.06 -5.24 -18.93
N SER A 263 -5.48 -4.11 -19.30
CA SER A 263 -4.89 -3.15 -18.37
C SER A 263 -5.60 -1.82 -18.47
N ASN A 264 -5.59 -1.06 -17.37
CA ASN A 264 -6.18 0.28 -17.34
C ASN A 264 -7.64 0.29 -17.82
N THR A 265 -8.45 -0.61 -17.28
CA THR A 265 -9.85 -0.76 -17.64
C THR A 265 -10.64 0.51 -17.33
N ALA A 266 -11.88 0.59 -17.81
CA ALA A 266 -12.73 1.75 -17.53
C ALA A 266 -13.12 1.89 -16.03
N GLU A 267 -12.86 0.90 -15.21
CA GLU A 267 -13.02 0.97 -13.76
C GLU A 267 -11.78 1.53 -13.06
N SER A 268 -10.62 1.49 -13.70
CA SER A 268 -9.36 1.89 -13.10
C SER A 268 -9.25 3.40 -12.97
N ILE A 269 -9.10 3.88 -11.74
CA ILE A 269 -8.77 5.28 -11.43
C ILE A 269 -7.26 5.45 -11.47
N MET A 270 -6.52 4.45 -10.96
CA MET A 270 -5.08 4.35 -11.03
C MET A 270 -4.65 2.89 -10.92
N GLU A 271 -3.75 2.45 -11.80
CA GLU A 271 -3.10 1.14 -11.74
C GLU A 271 -1.58 1.29 -11.67
N TRP A 272 -0.94 0.44 -10.88
CA TRP A 272 0.50 0.27 -10.94
C TRP A 272 0.87 -0.48 -12.21
N GLN A 273 1.73 0.14 -13.01
CA GLN A 273 2.16 -0.39 -14.31
C GLN A 273 3.40 -1.27 -14.11
N PHE A 274 3.32 -2.53 -14.57
CA PHE A 274 4.41 -3.49 -14.51
C PHE A 274 4.79 -3.98 -15.91
N SER A 275 5.96 -4.58 -16.02
CA SER A 275 6.44 -5.27 -17.21
C SER A 275 7.08 -6.60 -16.81
N CYS A 276 7.26 -7.52 -17.76
CA CYS A 276 7.94 -8.79 -17.47
C CYS A 276 9.46 -8.65 -17.29
N VAL A 277 10.01 -7.43 -17.35
CA VAL A 277 11.46 -7.17 -17.30
C VAL A 277 11.85 -6.66 -15.92
N TRP A 278 12.82 -7.32 -15.29
CA TRP A 278 13.41 -6.84 -14.05
C TRP A 278 14.09 -5.46 -14.27
N PRO A 279 13.95 -4.49 -13.38
CA PRO A 279 13.29 -4.53 -12.07
C PRO A 279 11.84 -4.00 -12.08
N ASP A 280 11.18 -3.93 -13.24
CA ASP A 280 9.83 -3.38 -13.36
C ASP A 280 8.74 -4.46 -13.37
N ASN A 281 9.08 -5.67 -12.90
CA ASN A 281 8.22 -6.84 -12.83
C ASN A 281 7.40 -6.90 -11.54
N ASN A 282 6.28 -7.62 -11.63
CA ASN A 282 5.44 -7.99 -10.49
C ASN A 282 5.80 -9.42 -10.04
N MET A 283 6.14 -9.60 -8.77
CA MET A 283 6.50 -10.88 -8.18
C MET A 283 5.44 -11.44 -7.23
N VAL A 284 4.28 -10.83 -7.14
CA VAL A 284 3.27 -11.16 -6.12
C VAL A 284 2.79 -12.60 -6.26
N GLN A 285 2.50 -13.07 -7.49
CA GLN A 285 2.05 -14.45 -7.69
C GLN A 285 3.04 -15.50 -7.14
N PHE A 286 4.34 -15.24 -7.27
CA PHE A 286 5.38 -16.11 -6.75
C PHE A 286 5.42 -16.11 -5.22
N GLN A 287 5.21 -14.95 -4.60
CA GLN A 287 5.23 -14.82 -3.14
C GLN A 287 4.04 -15.51 -2.46
N ILE A 288 2.85 -15.42 -3.08
CA ILE A 288 1.60 -15.86 -2.46
C ILE A 288 0.99 -17.11 -3.09
N GLY A 289 1.58 -17.65 -4.16
CA GLY A 289 1.14 -18.91 -4.78
C GLY A 289 1.52 -20.12 -3.94
N SER A 290 0.84 -21.24 -4.18
CA SER A 290 1.09 -22.50 -3.47
C SER A 290 2.47 -23.07 -3.82
N ARG A 291 3.29 -23.38 -2.80
CA ARG A 291 4.56 -24.09 -2.98
C ARG A 291 4.39 -25.59 -3.27
N ALA A 292 3.28 -26.16 -2.85
CA ALA A 292 3.04 -27.59 -3.02
C ALA A 292 2.75 -27.96 -4.48
N VAL A 293 2.24 -27.03 -5.26
CA VAL A 293 1.84 -27.29 -6.65
C VAL A 293 3.00 -27.90 -7.45
N GLN A 294 4.18 -27.28 -7.43
CA GLN A 294 5.34 -27.83 -8.13
C GLN A 294 5.83 -29.16 -7.52
N SER A 295 5.80 -29.28 -6.19
CA SER A 295 6.28 -30.49 -5.50
C SER A 295 5.41 -31.70 -5.77
N TYR A 296 4.08 -31.52 -5.89
CA TYR A 296 3.14 -32.62 -6.13
C TYR A 296 2.94 -32.93 -7.61
N PHE A 297 3.10 -31.94 -8.50
CA PHE A 297 2.69 -32.04 -9.90
C PHE A 297 3.82 -31.98 -10.91
N GLY A 298 5.08 -31.83 -10.44
CA GLY A 298 6.29 -31.90 -11.25
C GLY A 298 6.55 -30.72 -12.15
N ASP A 299 7.57 -30.86 -12.99
CA ASP A 299 8.14 -29.79 -13.83
C ASP A 299 7.19 -29.23 -14.91
N GLY A 300 6.02 -29.85 -15.12
CA GLY A 300 4.98 -29.36 -16.04
C GLY A 300 4.04 -28.33 -15.42
N CYS A 301 4.16 -28.05 -14.14
CA CYS A 301 3.36 -27.03 -13.49
C CYS A 301 4.09 -25.67 -13.55
N TYR A 302 3.45 -24.71 -14.21
CA TYR A 302 3.99 -23.35 -14.36
C TYR A 302 3.79 -22.46 -13.12
N MET A 303 3.18 -22.98 -12.05
CA MET A 303 3.08 -22.29 -10.77
C MET A 303 3.98 -22.96 -9.74
N SER A 304 4.89 -22.18 -9.20
CA SER A 304 5.46 -22.45 -7.89
C SER A 304 5.32 -21.19 -7.05
N GLY A 305 5.18 -21.35 -5.74
CA GLY A 305 5.01 -20.23 -4.82
C GLY A 305 5.67 -20.49 -3.49
N TYR A 306 5.46 -19.57 -2.57
CA TYR A 306 6.03 -19.65 -1.22
C TYR A 306 4.96 -19.66 -0.11
N ASP A 307 3.67 -19.63 -0.43
CA ASP A 307 2.58 -19.59 0.55
C ASP A 307 2.78 -18.50 1.62
N HIS A 308 3.39 -17.35 1.25
CA HIS A 308 3.67 -16.30 2.24
C HIS A 308 2.40 -15.72 2.83
N ALA A 309 1.34 -15.64 2.04
CA ALA A 309 0.04 -15.14 2.46
C ALA A 309 -1.07 -16.02 1.86
N VAL A 310 -1.96 -16.48 2.71
CA VAL A 310 -3.11 -17.31 2.35
C VAL A 310 -4.39 -16.73 2.95
N PRO A 311 -5.56 -16.96 2.33
CA PRO A 311 -6.83 -16.55 2.93
C PRO A 311 -7.08 -17.19 4.28
N THR A 312 -7.74 -16.48 5.19
CA THR A 312 -8.31 -17.10 6.38
C THR A 312 -9.51 -17.98 6.00
N GLN A 313 -9.84 -18.96 6.83
CA GLN A 313 -11.01 -19.82 6.61
C GLN A 313 -12.29 -18.98 6.45
N TRP A 314 -12.48 -17.97 7.28
CA TRP A 314 -13.61 -17.06 7.18
C TRP A 314 -13.68 -16.37 5.81
N ALA A 315 -12.55 -15.96 5.25
CA ALA A 315 -12.49 -15.19 4.00
C ALA A 315 -12.65 -16.06 2.73
N TYR A 316 -12.40 -17.38 2.80
CA TYR A 316 -12.59 -18.24 1.64
C TYR A 316 -13.87 -19.08 1.68
N SER A 317 -14.48 -19.28 2.86
CA SER A 317 -15.65 -20.15 3.02
C SER A 317 -16.96 -19.48 2.59
N ASP A 318 -17.93 -20.30 2.26
CA ASP A 318 -19.31 -19.89 2.03
C ASP A 318 -20.00 -19.49 3.34
N ILE A 319 -21.07 -18.72 3.24
CA ILE A 319 -21.88 -18.32 4.41
C ILE A 319 -22.39 -19.52 5.18
N ALA A 320 -22.77 -20.60 4.49
CA ALA A 320 -23.23 -21.83 5.12
C ALA A 320 -22.18 -22.47 6.04
N ASP A 321 -20.90 -22.26 5.73
CA ASP A 321 -19.74 -22.76 6.49
C ASP A 321 -19.12 -21.69 7.41
N GLY A 322 -19.85 -20.62 7.68
CA GLY A 322 -19.44 -19.53 8.56
C GLY A 322 -18.51 -18.50 7.92
N GLY A 323 -18.37 -18.51 6.61
CA GLY A 323 -17.59 -17.57 5.83
C GLY A 323 -18.41 -16.41 5.26
N ILE A 324 -17.99 -15.91 4.10
CA ILE A 324 -18.53 -14.68 3.52
C ILE A 324 -19.21 -14.84 2.16
N TRP A 325 -18.93 -15.92 1.42
CA TRP A 325 -19.36 -16.00 0.03
C TRP A 325 -20.81 -16.46 -0.08
N GLU A 326 -21.53 -15.79 -0.95
CA GLU A 326 -22.92 -16.09 -1.29
C GLU A 326 -22.97 -16.93 -2.56
N ASP A 327 -23.93 -17.85 -2.62
CA ASP A 327 -24.15 -18.64 -3.81
C ASP A 327 -24.41 -17.76 -5.04
N GLY A 328 -23.69 -18.03 -6.14
CA GLY A 328 -23.76 -17.27 -7.37
C GLY A 328 -22.93 -15.97 -7.40
N ASP A 329 -22.17 -15.63 -6.35
CA ASP A 329 -21.24 -14.50 -6.36
C ASP A 329 -19.95 -14.89 -7.12
N ILE A 330 -19.83 -14.43 -8.38
CA ILE A 330 -18.70 -14.77 -9.26
C ILE A 330 -17.34 -14.30 -8.74
N ARG A 331 -17.32 -13.34 -7.83
CA ARG A 331 -16.07 -12.76 -7.30
C ARG A 331 -15.26 -13.78 -6.52
N ARG A 332 -15.91 -14.81 -5.92
CA ARG A 332 -15.22 -15.89 -5.23
C ARG A 332 -14.23 -16.58 -6.16
N ASP A 333 -14.74 -17.09 -7.29
CA ASP A 333 -13.96 -17.91 -8.22
C ASP A 333 -12.86 -17.12 -8.94
N GLU A 334 -13.03 -15.79 -9.06
CA GLU A 334 -12.01 -14.91 -9.62
C GLU A 334 -11.00 -14.40 -8.58
N SER A 335 -11.33 -14.44 -7.30
CA SER A 335 -10.45 -13.98 -6.24
C SER A 335 -9.63 -15.10 -5.62
N ILE A 336 -10.15 -16.32 -5.63
CA ILE A 336 -9.62 -17.44 -4.84
C ILE A 336 -9.41 -18.67 -5.73
N ARG A 337 -8.23 -19.23 -5.61
CA ARG A 337 -7.86 -20.51 -6.23
C ARG A 337 -8.25 -21.66 -5.30
N TYR A 338 -9.29 -22.39 -5.66
CA TYR A 338 -9.67 -23.66 -5.04
C TYR A 338 -9.22 -24.84 -5.87
N ASP A 339 -9.29 -24.68 -7.19
CA ASP A 339 -8.92 -25.67 -8.17
C ASP A 339 -7.46 -25.41 -8.60
N PHE A 340 -6.61 -26.40 -8.38
CA PHE A 340 -5.20 -26.34 -8.75
C PHE A 340 -4.94 -26.87 -10.16
N THR A 341 -5.87 -26.65 -11.08
CA THR A 341 -5.67 -26.94 -12.50
C THR A 341 -4.86 -25.80 -13.15
N TYR A 342 -3.69 -26.13 -13.69
CA TYR A 342 -2.83 -25.20 -14.37
C TYR A 342 -2.48 -25.72 -15.78
N TYR A 343 -2.81 -24.97 -16.83
CA TYR A 343 -2.44 -25.27 -18.23
C TYR A 343 -2.72 -26.72 -18.67
N GLY A 344 -3.86 -27.27 -18.30
CA GLY A 344 -4.26 -28.64 -18.66
C GLY A 344 -3.55 -29.72 -17.83
N VAL A 345 -2.66 -29.37 -16.93
CA VAL A 345 -2.23 -30.25 -15.85
C VAL A 345 -3.26 -30.11 -14.75
N THR A 346 -4.08 -31.13 -14.59
CA THR A 346 -5.02 -31.22 -13.47
C THR A 346 -4.33 -31.96 -12.35
N PRO A 347 -3.92 -31.29 -11.29
CA PRO A 347 -3.59 -31.98 -10.07
C PRO A 347 -4.89 -32.54 -9.50
N THR A 348 -5.10 -33.83 -9.61
CA THR A 348 -6.20 -34.47 -8.89
C THR A 348 -5.79 -34.56 -7.43
N LEU A 349 -6.30 -33.63 -6.64
CA LEU A 349 -6.31 -33.71 -5.17
C LEU A 349 -7.40 -34.66 -4.68
N ASP A 350 -7.90 -35.52 -5.55
CA ASP A 350 -9.03 -36.44 -5.30
C ASP A 350 -8.85 -37.34 -4.06
N ASN A 351 -7.67 -37.32 -3.45
CA ASN A 351 -7.34 -38.20 -2.35
C ASN A 351 -6.73 -37.53 -1.11
N ILE A 352 -6.66 -36.20 -1.05
CA ILE A 352 -6.14 -35.50 0.14
C ILE A 352 -7.23 -34.58 0.68
N THR A 353 -7.78 -34.91 1.84
CA THR A 353 -8.71 -34.03 2.55
C THR A 353 -7.94 -32.98 3.36
N TRP A 354 -8.57 -31.86 3.61
CA TRP A 354 -7.99 -30.81 4.46
C TRP A 354 -7.70 -31.30 5.89
N GLU A 355 -8.50 -32.25 6.40
CA GLU A 355 -8.30 -32.89 7.69
C GLU A 355 -7.01 -33.72 7.71
N GLU A 356 -6.64 -34.36 6.60
CA GLU A 356 -5.44 -35.19 6.48
C GLU A 356 -4.16 -34.35 6.44
N LEU A 357 -4.22 -33.10 5.95
CA LEU A 357 -3.07 -32.20 5.93
C LEU A 357 -2.68 -31.67 7.32
N GLY A 358 -3.63 -31.66 8.25
CA GLY A 358 -3.41 -31.12 9.58
C GLY A 358 -3.25 -29.60 9.61
N ASP A 359 -3.14 -29.05 10.82
CA ASP A 359 -3.16 -27.61 11.05
C ASP A 359 -1.92 -26.85 10.53
N ASP A 360 -0.83 -27.53 10.27
CA ASP A 360 0.47 -26.94 9.93
C ASP A 360 0.82 -27.10 8.44
N HIS A 361 -0.12 -27.58 7.64
CA HIS A 361 -0.01 -27.78 6.20
C HIS A 361 -1.13 -27.02 5.49
N ASP A 362 -0.79 -25.87 4.92
CA ASP A 362 -1.74 -25.02 4.19
C ASP A 362 -1.35 -24.78 2.73
N GLU A 363 -0.34 -25.51 2.23
CA GLU A 363 0.12 -25.43 0.84
C GLU A 363 -0.97 -25.77 -0.18
N LEU A 364 -1.97 -26.54 0.22
CA LEU A 364 -3.10 -26.94 -0.61
C LEU A 364 -4.41 -26.26 -0.23
N LEU A 365 -4.39 -25.37 0.78
CA LEU A 365 -5.55 -24.52 1.07
C LEU A 365 -5.82 -23.54 -0.08
N PRO A 366 -7.01 -22.94 -0.12
CA PRO A 366 -7.29 -21.88 -1.10
C PRO A 366 -6.25 -20.76 -1.09
N HIS A 367 -5.87 -20.26 -2.27
CA HIS A 367 -4.88 -19.20 -2.48
C HIS A 367 -5.49 -18.00 -3.19
N ILE A 368 -4.80 -16.86 -3.15
CA ILE A 368 -5.22 -15.64 -3.84
C ILE A 368 -4.98 -15.79 -5.35
N LYS A 369 -6.04 -15.76 -6.15
CA LYS A 369 -6.00 -15.95 -7.61
C LYS A 369 -5.74 -14.66 -8.39
N LYS A 370 -6.13 -13.52 -7.87
CA LYS A 370 -6.13 -12.22 -8.57
C LYS A 370 -4.80 -11.84 -9.23
N TYR A 371 -3.68 -12.31 -8.72
CA TYR A 371 -2.34 -11.96 -9.20
C TYR A 371 -1.72 -13.00 -10.12
N GLU A 372 -2.41 -14.07 -10.43
CA GLU A 372 -1.92 -15.12 -11.31
C GLU A 372 -1.71 -14.60 -12.74
N ASP A 373 -0.60 -14.98 -13.34
CA ASP A 373 -0.21 -14.65 -14.71
C ASP A 373 0.54 -15.83 -15.33
N PHE A 374 -0.15 -16.59 -16.16
CA PHE A 374 0.34 -17.83 -16.74
C PHE A 374 0.80 -17.67 -18.21
N ARG A 375 1.14 -16.48 -18.64
CA ARG A 375 1.64 -16.22 -20.00
C ARG A 375 3.02 -16.83 -20.21
N THR A 376 3.07 -18.06 -20.67
CA THR A 376 4.31 -18.78 -20.94
C THR A 376 5.10 -18.18 -22.08
N ASP A 377 4.44 -17.67 -23.12
CA ASP A 377 5.05 -17.02 -24.27
C ASP A 377 5.81 -15.74 -23.89
N THR A 378 5.24 -14.94 -23.03
CA THR A 378 5.88 -13.71 -22.54
C THR A 378 7.08 -14.02 -21.65
N HIS A 379 6.96 -15.01 -20.79
CA HIS A 379 8.03 -15.42 -19.88
C HIS A 379 9.16 -16.15 -20.62
N SER A 380 8.84 -17.01 -21.60
CA SER A 380 9.82 -17.74 -22.39
C SER A 380 10.46 -16.88 -23.49
N GLY A 381 9.71 -16.00 -24.13
CA GLY A 381 10.19 -15.11 -25.19
C GLY A 381 11.22 -14.08 -24.74
N LEU A 382 11.29 -13.80 -23.45
CA LEU A 382 12.31 -12.93 -22.83
C LEU A 382 13.54 -13.70 -22.36
N GLY A 383 13.66 -15.02 -22.64
CA GLY A 383 14.71 -15.87 -22.11
C GLY A 383 14.64 -16.07 -20.59
N LEU A 384 13.55 -15.64 -20.00
CA LEU A 384 13.27 -15.77 -18.59
C LEU A 384 12.36 -16.98 -18.42
N ASN A 385 12.91 -18.17 -18.29
CA ASN A 385 12.18 -19.34 -17.76
C ASN A 385 11.73 -19.08 -16.32
N ASN A 386 11.05 -17.93 -16.11
CA ASN A 386 10.91 -17.41 -14.79
C ASN A 386 9.49 -16.94 -14.57
N MET A 387 8.63 -17.84 -14.07
CA MET A 387 7.29 -17.54 -13.61
C MET A 387 7.24 -16.51 -12.47
N TRP A 388 8.42 -16.05 -11.99
CA TRP A 388 8.53 -15.06 -10.93
C TRP A 388 8.22 -13.65 -11.42
N TYR A 389 8.37 -13.39 -12.73
CA TYR A 389 8.26 -12.05 -13.30
C TYR A 389 7.00 -11.91 -14.13
N SER A 390 5.98 -11.33 -13.52
CA SER A 390 4.76 -10.97 -14.22
C SER A 390 4.79 -9.51 -14.68
N GLY A 391 4.26 -9.26 -15.86
CA GLY A 391 3.95 -7.92 -16.34
C GLY A 391 2.50 -7.50 -16.06
N LYS A 392 1.78 -8.28 -15.26
CA LYS A 392 0.39 -7.98 -14.92
C LYS A 392 0.31 -6.71 -14.08
N ASN A 393 -0.44 -5.74 -14.56
CA ASN A 393 -0.74 -4.53 -13.81
C ASN A 393 -1.56 -4.83 -12.56
N MET A 394 -1.52 -3.89 -11.63
CA MET A 394 -2.22 -4.04 -10.36
C MET A 394 -3.12 -2.82 -10.12
N PRO A 395 -4.45 -3.00 -10.05
CA PRO A 395 -5.36 -1.93 -9.66
C PRO A 395 -5.00 -1.41 -8.27
N PHE A 396 -4.74 -0.11 -8.16
CA PHE A 396 -4.50 0.56 -6.88
C PHE A 396 -5.77 1.25 -6.40
N LEU A 397 -6.35 2.09 -7.27
CA LEU A 397 -7.60 2.80 -7.00
C LEU A 397 -8.59 2.46 -8.11
N ARG A 398 -9.79 1.99 -7.75
CA ARG A 398 -10.83 1.60 -8.70
C ARG A 398 -12.23 2.00 -8.25
N LEU A 399 -13.13 2.16 -9.20
CA LEU A 399 -14.47 2.71 -8.97
C LEU A 399 -15.28 1.94 -7.93
N ALA A 400 -15.22 0.60 -7.93
CA ALA A 400 -15.97 -0.19 -6.95
C ALA A 400 -15.54 0.15 -5.51
N ASN A 401 -14.23 0.31 -5.25
CA ASN A 401 -13.76 0.75 -3.95
C ASN A 401 -14.27 2.17 -3.63
N ALA A 402 -14.21 3.11 -4.57
CA ALA A 402 -14.76 4.46 -4.37
C ALA A 402 -16.27 4.44 -4.06
N LYS A 403 -17.06 3.59 -4.75
CA LYS A 403 -18.49 3.41 -4.48
C LYS A 403 -18.77 2.88 -3.08
N LEU A 404 -18.02 1.88 -2.62
CA LEU A 404 -18.18 1.31 -1.29
C LEU A 404 -17.78 2.30 -0.19
N LEU A 405 -16.70 3.07 -0.38
CA LEU A 405 -16.32 4.15 0.55
C LEU A 405 -17.36 5.28 0.57
N TYR A 406 -17.88 5.66 -0.59
CA TYR A 406 -18.95 6.65 -0.69
C TYR A 406 -20.22 6.17 0.00
N ALA A 407 -20.59 4.90 -0.16
CA ALA A 407 -21.71 4.29 0.53
C ALA A 407 -21.55 4.36 2.07
N GLU A 408 -20.37 4.07 2.60
CA GLU A 408 -20.10 4.24 4.03
C GLU A 408 -20.34 5.71 4.46
N CYS A 409 -19.84 6.67 3.69
CA CYS A 409 -20.02 8.09 4.00
C CYS A 409 -21.50 8.51 3.96
N LEU A 410 -22.28 8.04 2.98
CA LEU A 410 -23.72 8.28 2.91
C LEU A 410 -24.44 7.72 4.13
N ASN A 411 -24.13 6.50 4.53
CA ASN A 411 -24.69 5.90 5.73
C ASN A 411 -24.35 6.70 6.99
N GLU A 412 -23.09 7.16 7.12
CA GLU A 412 -22.66 7.95 8.27
C GLU A 412 -23.34 9.32 8.32
N THR A 413 -23.63 9.92 7.19
CA THR A 413 -24.34 11.21 7.09
C THR A 413 -25.87 11.11 7.06
N GLY A 414 -26.43 9.90 7.18
CA GLY A 414 -27.87 9.67 7.37
C GLY A 414 -28.65 9.30 6.11
N ASP A 415 -27.96 9.06 4.97
CA ASP A 415 -28.58 8.55 3.73
C ASP A 415 -28.28 7.06 3.54
N THR A 416 -28.76 6.22 4.46
CA THR A 416 -28.63 4.75 4.35
C THR A 416 -29.27 4.19 3.06
N PRO A 417 -30.45 4.66 2.60
CA PRO A 417 -30.98 4.20 1.30
C PRO A 417 -30.03 4.50 0.13
N GLY A 418 -29.43 5.69 0.10
CA GLY A 418 -28.42 6.05 -0.91
C GLY A 418 -27.18 5.18 -0.83
N ALA A 419 -26.73 4.88 0.38
CA ALA A 419 -25.62 3.94 0.63
C ALA A 419 -25.93 2.55 0.06
N VAL A 420 -27.08 2.00 0.33
CA VAL A 420 -27.53 0.69 -0.16
C VAL A 420 -27.55 0.65 -1.69
N ARG A 421 -28.04 1.70 -2.35
CA ARG A 421 -28.01 1.77 -3.82
C ARG A 421 -26.58 1.67 -4.39
N GLN A 422 -25.59 2.36 -3.78
CA GLN A 422 -24.20 2.26 -4.21
C GLN A 422 -23.64 0.83 -4.06
N VAL A 423 -23.95 0.18 -2.94
CA VAL A 423 -23.55 -1.22 -2.71
C VAL A 423 -24.24 -2.15 -3.70
N ASN A 424 -25.53 -2.02 -3.93
CA ASN A 424 -26.28 -2.85 -4.87
C ASN A 424 -25.81 -2.70 -6.32
N ASP A 425 -25.23 -1.56 -6.71
CA ASP A 425 -24.58 -1.42 -8.02
C ASP A 425 -23.34 -2.31 -8.14
N VAL A 426 -22.50 -2.35 -7.10
CA VAL A 426 -21.33 -3.23 -7.05
C VAL A 426 -21.77 -4.70 -7.03
N ARG A 427 -22.76 -5.03 -6.22
CA ARG A 427 -23.33 -6.38 -6.12
C ARG A 427 -23.96 -6.84 -7.43
N ARG A 428 -24.66 -5.96 -8.15
CA ARG A 428 -25.23 -6.29 -9.48
C ARG A 428 -24.16 -6.77 -10.45
N ARG A 429 -22.98 -6.16 -10.45
CA ARG A 429 -21.86 -6.62 -11.26
C ARG A 429 -21.37 -8.01 -10.83
N ALA A 430 -21.40 -8.32 -9.52
CA ALA A 430 -21.02 -9.63 -8.96
C ALA A 430 -22.00 -10.76 -9.34
N TRP A 431 -23.18 -10.43 -9.83
CA TRP A 431 -24.15 -11.35 -10.45
C TRP A 431 -24.35 -11.02 -11.96
N GLU A 432 -23.27 -10.68 -12.64
CA GLU A 432 -23.23 -10.46 -14.10
C GLU A 432 -24.34 -9.54 -14.63
N GLY A 433 -24.66 -8.51 -13.87
CA GLY A 433 -25.67 -7.50 -14.22
C GLY A 433 -27.10 -7.85 -13.76
N SER A 434 -27.36 -9.06 -13.24
CA SER A 434 -28.68 -9.56 -12.87
C SER A 434 -28.74 -9.90 -11.37
N LEU A 435 -28.71 -8.89 -10.49
CA LEU A 435 -28.75 -9.09 -9.04
C LEU A 435 -30.10 -9.69 -8.61
N PRO A 436 -30.11 -10.91 -8.04
CA PRO A 436 -31.34 -11.53 -7.50
C PRO A 436 -31.94 -10.69 -6.37
N ALA A 437 -33.28 -10.70 -6.26
CA ALA A 437 -33.97 -9.89 -5.26
C ALA A 437 -33.61 -10.27 -3.81
N ASP A 438 -33.34 -11.53 -3.56
CA ASP A 438 -32.90 -12.05 -2.25
C ASP A 438 -31.43 -11.75 -1.95
N LYS A 439 -30.66 -11.34 -2.93
CA LYS A 439 -29.25 -10.90 -2.82
C LYS A 439 -29.10 -9.39 -2.75
N ALA A 440 -30.10 -8.64 -3.19
CA ALA A 440 -30.10 -7.18 -3.07
C ALA A 440 -30.26 -6.74 -1.60
N TRP A 441 -29.45 -5.78 -1.19
CA TRP A 441 -29.63 -5.17 0.12
C TRP A 441 -30.88 -4.30 0.15
N ASN A 442 -31.58 -4.33 1.28
CA ASN A 442 -32.82 -3.58 1.45
C ASN A 442 -32.53 -2.13 1.86
N GLU A 443 -33.13 -1.17 1.16
CA GLU A 443 -32.98 0.27 1.47
C GLU A 443 -33.53 0.67 2.85
N SER A 444 -34.33 -0.19 3.49
CA SER A 444 -34.81 0.01 4.88
C SER A 444 -33.85 -0.52 5.95
N MET A 445 -32.65 -1.00 5.55
CA MET A 445 -31.62 -1.45 6.47
C MET A 445 -31.26 -0.38 7.49
N SER A 446 -30.99 -0.79 8.72
CA SER A 446 -30.54 0.13 9.75
C SER A 446 -29.10 0.59 9.51
N LYS A 447 -28.74 1.77 10.03
CA LYS A 447 -27.38 2.31 9.94
C LYS A 447 -26.31 1.36 10.50
N ASP A 448 -26.60 0.69 11.62
CA ASP A 448 -25.63 -0.20 12.28
C ASP A 448 -25.52 -1.55 11.55
N GLU A 449 -26.59 -2.04 10.99
CA GLU A 449 -26.59 -3.21 10.12
C GLU A 449 -25.73 -2.95 8.87
N PHE A 450 -25.93 -1.80 8.23
CA PHE A 450 -25.10 -1.37 7.10
C PHE A 450 -23.60 -1.33 7.45
N ARG A 451 -23.23 -0.71 8.58
CA ARG A 451 -21.83 -0.68 9.06
C ARG A 451 -21.18 -2.06 9.15
N THR A 452 -21.94 -3.04 9.62
CA THR A 452 -21.42 -4.40 9.77
C THR A 452 -21.31 -5.12 8.43
N GLN A 453 -22.33 -4.99 7.59
CA GLN A 453 -22.39 -5.69 6.31
C GLN A 453 -21.43 -5.12 5.27
N VAL A 454 -21.25 -3.79 5.22
CA VAL A 454 -20.37 -3.15 4.24
C VAL A 454 -18.91 -3.58 4.41
N LEU A 455 -18.44 -3.84 5.63
CA LEU A 455 -17.08 -4.34 5.87
C LEU A 455 -16.87 -5.75 5.30
N THR A 456 -17.90 -6.59 5.29
CA THR A 456 -17.87 -7.91 4.66
C THR A 456 -17.94 -7.78 3.13
N GLU A 457 -18.83 -6.90 2.63
CA GLU A 457 -18.94 -6.64 1.19
C GLU A 457 -17.63 -6.10 0.62
N ARG A 458 -16.91 -5.25 1.37
CA ARG A 458 -15.59 -4.78 0.99
C ARG A 458 -14.57 -5.92 0.88
N VAL A 459 -14.64 -6.95 1.72
CA VAL A 459 -13.77 -8.14 1.57
C VAL A 459 -14.13 -8.89 0.30
N ARG A 460 -15.41 -9.15 0.01
CA ARG A 460 -15.82 -9.82 -1.24
C ARG A 460 -15.29 -9.07 -2.47
N GLU A 461 -15.42 -7.76 -2.47
CA GLU A 461 -15.04 -6.92 -3.60
C GLU A 461 -13.53 -6.73 -3.73
N LEU A 462 -12.86 -6.43 -2.62
CA LEU A 462 -11.45 -6.00 -2.56
C LEU A 462 -10.52 -7.09 -2.04
N PHE A 463 -10.95 -8.35 -2.11
CA PHE A 463 -10.21 -9.50 -1.60
C PHE A 463 -8.75 -9.49 -2.09
N GLY A 464 -7.80 -9.54 -1.15
CA GLY A 464 -6.38 -9.55 -1.46
C GLY A 464 -5.81 -8.24 -2.02
N GLU A 465 -6.55 -7.13 -2.00
CA GLU A 465 -6.09 -5.82 -2.52
C GLU A 465 -5.49 -4.91 -1.43
N ARG A 466 -5.07 -5.46 -0.28
CA ARG A 466 -4.43 -4.85 0.88
C ARG A 466 -5.24 -3.76 1.65
N TRP A 467 -6.50 -3.52 1.31
CA TRP A 467 -7.30 -2.50 2.00
C TRP A 467 -7.75 -2.92 3.39
N ARG A 468 -7.84 -4.24 3.65
CA ARG A 468 -8.48 -4.80 4.84
C ARG A 468 -7.89 -4.30 6.15
N LYS A 469 -6.56 -4.30 6.30
CA LYS A 469 -5.90 -3.81 7.53
C LYS A 469 -6.31 -2.38 7.85
N PHE A 470 -6.27 -1.50 6.87
CA PHE A 470 -6.66 -0.10 7.01
C PHE A 470 -8.15 0.06 7.32
N ASP A 471 -9.02 -0.74 6.70
CA ASP A 471 -10.45 -0.75 7.01
C ASP A 471 -10.71 -1.15 8.47
N LEU A 472 -10.02 -2.17 8.96
CA LEU A 472 -10.14 -2.62 10.36
C LEU A 472 -9.64 -1.57 11.35
N ILE A 473 -8.53 -0.90 11.03
CA ILE A 473 -7.96 0.17 11.86
C ILE A 473 -8.95 1.34 11.96
N ARG A 474 -9.37 1.92 10.81
CA ARG A 474 -10.23 3.11 10.78
C ARG A 474 -11.62 2.90 11.37
N THR A 475 -12.12 1.65 11.37
CA THR A 475 -13.44 1.29 11.89
C THR A 475 -13.40 0.76 13.32
N GLY A 476 -12.22 0.64 13.92
CA GLY A 476 -12.04 0.12 15.28
C GLY A 476 -12.36 -1.37 15.42
N ARG A 477 -12.37 -2.13 14.31
CA ARG A 477 -12.72 -3.57 14.30
C ARG A 477 -11.50 -4.51 14.31
N PHE A 478 -10.31 -3.94 14.35
CA PHE A 478 -9.07 -4.71 14.23
C PHE A 478 -8.98 -5.84 15.25
N LEU A 479 -9.01 -5.52 16.54
CA LEU A 479 -8.82 -6.52 17.59
C LEU A 479 -9.89 -7.63 17.54
N ASP A 480 -11.16 -7.24 17.47
CA ASP A 480 -12.29 -8.17 17.53
C ASP A 480 -12.29 -9.15 16.34
N TYR A 481 -12.06 -8.63 15.13
CA TYR A 481 -12.15 -9.44 13.93
C TYR A 481 -10.91 -10.31 13.74
N VAL A 482 -9.73 -9.77 13.98
CA VAL A 482 -8.48 -10.54 13.83
C VAL A 482 -8.39 -11.65 14.87
N SER A 483 -8.69 -11.38 16.15
CA SER A 483 -8.67 -12.41 17.20
C SER A 483 -9.68 -13.52 16.97
N ALA A 484 -10.82 -13.23 16.32
CA ALA A 484 -11.86 -14.21 16.06
C ALA A 484 -11.60 -15.07 14.82
N ARG A 485 -10.97 -14.51 13.76
CA ARG A 485 -10.97 -15.08 12.42
C ARG A 485 -9.58 -15.45 11.89
N ASN A 486 -8.50 -14.80 12.36
CA ASN A 486 -7.14 -15.15 11.97
C ASN A 486 -6.67 -16.36 12.79
N LYS A 487 -6.29 -17.46 12.12
CA LYS A 487 -5.86 -18.73 12.74
C LYS A 487 -4.71 -18.53 13.73
N TRP A 488 -3.71 -17.73 13.34
CA TRP A 488 -2.50 -17.57 14.12
C TRP A 488 -2.69 -16.63 15.31
N ALA A 489 -3.45 -15.54 15.15
CA ALA A 489 -3.82 -14.65 16.25
C ALA A 489 -4.67 -15.41 17.31
N LYS A 490 -5.62 -16.23 16.83
CA LYS A 490 -6.45 -17.07 17.71
C LYS A 490 -5.62 -18.11 18.45
N ARG A 491 -4.70 -18.79 17.75
CA ARG A 491 -3.81 -19.83 18.34
C ARG A 491 -2.84 -19.25 19.37
N SER A 492 -2.25 -18.08 19.10
CA SER A 492 -1.33 -17.44 20.02
C SER A 492 -2.01 -16.83 21.25
N GLY A 493 -3.20 -16.24 21.07
CA GLY A 493 -3.92 -15.54 22.12
C GLY A 493 -3.23 -14.28 22.64
N THR A 494 -2.21 -13.78 21.94
CA THR A 494 -1.33 -12.69 22.38
C THR A 494 -1.70 -11.33 21.81
N ILE A 495 -2.58 -11.26 20.79
CA ILE A 495 -3.02 -9.99 20.22
C ILE A 495 -3.66 -9.08 21.28
N ARG A 496 -3.33 -7.79 21.25
CA ARG A 496 -3.84 -6.76 22.17
C ARG A 496 -4.26 -5.52 21.39
N ALA A 497 -4.96 -4.62 22.04
CA ALA A 497 -5.46 -3.38 21.41
C ALA A 497 -4.32 -2.51 20.81
N TYR A 498 -3.14 -2.48 21.47
CA TYR A 498 -2.01 -1.71 20.97
C TYR A 498 -1.42 -2.25 19.66
N ASN A 499 -1.66 -3.52 19.32
CA ASN A 499 -1.18 -4.12 18.07
C ASN A 499 -1.86 -3.56 16.80
N VAL A 500 -2.83 -2.68 16.96
CA VAL A 500 -3.38 -1.88 15.86
C VAL A 500 -2.31 -1.06 15.17
N LEU A 501 -1.27 -0.65 15.91
CA LEU A 501 -0.07 0.01 15.40
C LEU A 501 1.12 -0.95 15.42
N TRP A 502 2.03 -0.75 14.50
CA TRP A 502 3.33 -1.42 14.49
C TRP A 502 4.32 -0.68 15.38
N PRO A 503 5.36 -1.36 15.91
CA PRO A 503 6.43 -0.70 16.64
C PRO A 503 7.21 0.26 15.73
N ILE A 504 7.67 1.37 16.28
CA ILE A 504 8.63 2.25 15.59
C ILE A 504 9.96 1.52 15.47
N PRO A 505 10.61 1.49 14.30
CA PRO A 505 11.90 0.85 14.14
C PRO A 505 12.94 1.34 15.16
N LEU A 506 13.67 0.42 15.75
CA LEU A 506 14.72 0.76 16.72
C LEU A 506 15.85 1.56 16.06
N THR A 507 16.13 1.30 14.80
CA THR A 507 17.07 2.07 13.97
C THR A 507 16.70 3.54 13.91
N GLU A 508 15.41 3.85 13.71
CA GLU A 508 14.90 5.22 13.70
C GLU A 508 15.09 5.90 15.07
N ILE A 509 14.69 5.22 16.16
CA ILE A 509 14.82 5.76 17.52
C ILE A 509 16.27 6.06 17.87
N ASN A 510 17.21 5.22 17.41
CA ASN A 510 18.64 5.36 17.74
C ASN A 510 19.39 6.38 16.87
N GLN A 511 18.90 6.66 15.67
CA GLN A 511 19.60 7.53 14.70
C GLN A 511 18.97 8.91 14.59
N ASN A 512 17.77 9.09 15.09
CA ASN A 512 17.02 10.34 15.03
C ASN A 512 17.24 11.14 16.32
N ASP A 513 17.95 12.27 16.23
CA ASP A 513 18.32 13.09 17.38
C ASP A 513 17.12 13.65 18.16
N ASP A 514 15.96 13.74 17.54
CA ASP A 514 14.71 14.22 18.14
C ASP A 514 13.82 13.10 18.69
N MET A 515 14.31 11.86 18.72
CA MET A 515 13.57 10.71 19.23
C MET A 515 14.30 9.99 20.36
N SER A 516 13.54 9.30 21.18
CA SER A 516 14.01 8.52 22.32
C SER A 516 13.21 7.22 22.47
N VAL A 517 13.64 6.32 23.35
CA VAL A 517 12.88 5.09 23.68
C VAL A 517 11.46 5.43 24.16
N GLY A 518 11.25 6.62 24.73
CA GLY A 518 9.93 7.12 25.14
C GLY A 518 8.96 7.33 23.97
N ASP A 519 9.49 7.48 22.76
CA ASP A 519 8.71 7.67 21.53
C ASP A 519 8.22 6.36 20.89
N GLN A 520 8.58 5.20 21.46
CA GLN A 520 8.05 3.92 21.01
C GLN A 520 6.52 3.85 21.22
N ASN A 521 5.81 3.15 20.32
CA ASN A 521 4.40 2.88 20.49
C ASN A 521 4.13 2.04 21.74
N GLU A 522 2.99 2.28 22.38
CA GLU A 522 2.57 1.56 23.57
C GLU A 522 2.59 0.04 23.32
N GLY A 523 3.01 -0.72 24.33
CA GLY A 523 3.10 -2.19 24.26
C GLY A 523 4.37 -2.74 23.62
N TYR A 524 5.22 -1.89 23.01
CA TYR A 524 6.49 -2.27 22.40
C TYR A 524 7.72 -1.64 23.09
N ARG A 525 7.53 -1.04 24.26
CA ARG A 525 8.59 -0.42 25.08
C ARG A 525 9.36 -1.44 25.89
#